data_5944be6946bcec75518c863cb7a93011
#
_entry.id   5944be6946bcec75518c863cb7a93011
#
_cell.length_a   1.000
_cell.length_b   1.000
_cell.length_c   1.000
_cell.angle_alpha   90.00
_cell.angle_beta   90.00
_cell.angle_gamma   90.00
#
_symmetry.space_group_name_H-M   'P 1'
#
loop_
_entity.id
_entity.type
_entity.pdbx_description
1 polymer ?
#
loop_
_entity_poly.entity_id
_entity_poly.type
_entity_poly.pdbx_seq_one_letter_code
_entity_poly.pdbx_strand_id
1 'polypeptide(L)'
;MTVELWEPGTVAPVVDRSAERIGRIGSADVGAVLGLNPYRSGLDVYQTIRGEHSTDISGVLRVSIGRELEALGLSEYATETGRTPERVGTISHPDRPYLSATPDGFDAEGETVTEVKCTWAGWPEPPAYYWAQVRWQALALVLTGRTVETLCIVVLRLGGWSPRVEYHRRPFDRAEAEADLASIVTWWADHIETETPPRAAAESLADGSLARKHGEGDEGKVLEADAEGADLLESYQVWRLRKEFATRQETEAKARICDRIGSKSKGLKAEGIGKALWSRRKGAVKTDWKAVAETAGATEEQIEQHTRVTAGGRSFRWTAAKPKQEEP
;
A
#
# COMPACT_ATOMS: atom_id res chain seq x y z
N MET A 1 5.66 33.20 -14.47
CA MET A 1 4.84 32.03 -14.22
C MET A 1 3.65 32.47 -13.38
N THR A 2 2.45 32.47 -13.95
CA THR A 2 1.22 32.88 -13.25
C THR A 2 0.84 31.79 -12.27
N VAL A 3 0.81 32.13 -10.98
CA VAL A 3 0.25 31.25 -9.95
C VAL A 3 -1.26 31.28 -10.14
N GLU A 4 -1.85 30.20 -10.66
CA GLU A 4 -3.30 30.04 -10.64
C GLU A 4 -3.75 29.84 -9.18
N LEU A 5 -4.35 30.85 -8.62
CA LEU A 5 -5.03 30.77 -7.34
C LEU A 5 -6.27 29.89 -7.52
N TRP A 6 -6.34 28.79 -6.79
CA TRP A 6 -7.50 27.90 -6.76
C TRP A 6 -8.72 28.64 -6.20
N GLU A 7 -9.81 28.67 -6.97
CA GLU A 7 -11.09 29.17 -6.50
C GLU A 7 -11.90 28.01 -5.86
N PRO A 8 -12.38 28.15 -4.61
CA PRO A 8 -13.23 27.16 -3.98
C PRO A 8 -14.49 26.91 -4.78
N GLY A 9 -14.73 25.65 -5.15
CA GLY A 9 -15.94 25.23 -5.87
C GLY A 9 -15.74 24.79 -7.32
N THR A 10 -14.55 24.92 -7.90
CA THR A 10 -14.23 24.31 -9.18
C THR A 10 -13.63 22.91 -8.99
N VAL A 11 -14.43 21.88 -9.16
CA VAL A 11 -13.93 20.49 -9.21
C VAL A 11 -13.10 20.37 -10.48
N ALA A 12 -11.78 20.31 -10.36
CA ALA A 12 -10.92 20.00 -11.48
C ALA A 12 -11.28 18.59 -12.00
N PRO A 13 -11.44 18.39 -13.32
CA PRO A 13 -11.75 17.08 -13.85
C PRO A 13 -10.67 16.08 -13.41
N VAL A 14 -11.10 14.90 -13.00
CA VAL A 14 -10.20 13.80 -12.67
C VAL A 14 -9.48 13.41 -13.96
N VAL A 15 -8.27 13.90 -14.15
CA VAL A 15 -7.46 13.55 -15.31
C VAL A 15 -6.81 12.21 -15.03
N ASP A 16 -7.03 11.23 -15.89
CA ASP A 16 -6.27 9.98 -15.89
C ASP A 16 -4.81 10.31 -16.23
N ARG A 17 -3.94 10.18 -15.23
CA ARG A 17 -2.49 10.36 -15.36
C ARG A 17 -1.73 9.05 -15.57
N SER A 18 -2.43 7.97 -15.88
CA SER A 18 -1.78 6.66 -16.08
C SER A 18 -0.76 6.70 -17.23
N ALA A 19 -1.07 7.44 -18.31
CA ALA A 19 -0.16 7.63 -19.43
C ALA A 19 1.14 8.40 -19.06
N GLU A 20 1.10 9.28 -18.06
CA GLU A 20 2.27 10.02 -17.58
C GLU A 20 3.30 9.13 -16.87
N ARG A 21 2.91 7.94 -16.47
CA ARG A 21 3.78 6.96 -15.78
C ARG A 21 4.57 6.07 -16.73
N ILE A 22 4.19 6.02 -18.00
CA ILE A 22 4.93 5.25 -19.02
C ILE A 22 6.33 5.87 -19.17
N GLY A 23 7.36 5.04 -19.04
CA GLY A 23 8.75 5.48 -19.14
C GLY A 23 9.25 6.31 -17.95
N ARG A 24 8.55 6.36 -16.81
CA ARG A 24 8.92 7.19 -15.65
C ARG A 24 8.67 6.52 -14.32
N ILE A 25 9.52 6.84 -13.34
CA ILE A 25 9.31 6.57 -11.91
C ILE A 25 8.88 7.89 -11.27
N GLY A 26 7.67 7.93 -10.71
CA GLY A 26 7.18 9.04 -9.91
C GLY A 26 7.45 8.84 -8.42
N SER A 27 7.28 9.91 -7.61
CA SER A 27 7.50 9.83 -6.16
C SER A 27 6.65 8.76 -5.46
N ALA A 28 5.44 8.49 -5.93
CA ALA A 28 4.57 7.44 -5.39
C ALA A 28 5.06 6.01 -5.70
N ASP A 29 5.95 5.83 -6.68
CA ASP A 29 6.49 4.53 -7.09
C ASP A 29 7.72 4.13 -6.26
N VAL A 30 8.42 5.12 -5.68
CA VAL A 30 9.68 4.95 -4.96
C VAL A 30 9.57 3.88 -3.87
N GLY A 31 8.53 3.94 -3.05
CA GLY A 31 8.33 2.95 -1.98
C GLY A 31 8.19 1.52 -2.48
N ALA A 32 7.63 1.31 -3.68
CA ALA A 32 7.50 -0.03 -4.28
C ALA A 32 8.83 -0.50 -4.89
N VAL A 33 9.56 0.40 -5.57
CA VAL A 33 10.90 0.11 -6.11
C VAL A 33 11.89 -0.27 -5.01
N LEU A 34 11.82 0.39 -3.86
CA LEU A 34 12.66 0.10 -2.68
C LEU A 34 12.17 -1.10 -1.86
N GLY A 35 11.08 -1.78 -2.24
CA GLY A 35 10.52 -2.91 -1.50
C GLY A 35 9.91 -2.55 -0.15
N LEU A 36 9.54 -1.29 0.06
CA LEU A 36 8.96 -0.78 1.31
C LEU A 36 7.42 -0.79 1.31
N ASN A 37 6.79 -0.85 0.13
CA ASN A 37 5.34 -0.73 -0.01
C ASN A 37 4.68 -2.12 0.02
N PRO A 38 3.90 -2.45 1.07
CA PRO A 38 3.28 -3.77 1.20
C PRO A 38 2.09 -4.00 0.26
N TYR A 39 1.67 -2.99 -0.48
CA TYR A 39 0.51 -3.02 -1.37
C TYR A 39 0.86 -2.99 -2.84
N ARG A 40 2.13 -2.75 -3.17
CA ARG A 40 2.60 -2.61 -4.55
C ARG A 40 4.04 -3.08 -4.67
N SER A 41 4.29 -3.93 -5.65
CA SER A 41 5.62 -4.52 -5.90
C SER A 41 6.41 -3.74 -6.95
N GLY A 42 7.73 -3.96 -6.98
CA GLY A 42 8.57 -3.49 -8.08
C GLY A 42 8.15 -4.08 -9.43
N LEU A 43 7.58 -5.29 -9.46
CA LEU A 43 7.05 -5.90 -10.68
C LEU A 43 5.84 -5.13 -11.24
N ASP A 44 4.94 -4.65 -10.37
CA ASP A 44 3.83 -3.80 -10.79
C ASP A 44 4.32 -2.45 -11.35
N VAL A 45 5.34 -1.86 -10.71
CA VAL A 45 5.97 -0.63 -11.22
C VAL A 45 6.60 -0.87 -12.58
N TYR A 46 7.34 -1.97 -12.76
CA TYR A 46 7.94 -2.37 -14.02
C TYR A 46 6.88 -2.46 -15.15
N GLN A 47 5.80 -3.19 -14.92
CA GLN A 47 4.70 -3.34 -15.88
C GLN A 47 4.03 -2.01 -16.22
N THR A 48 3.88 -1.13 -15.22
CA THR A 48 3.31 0.22 -15.41
C THR A 48 4.21 1.09 -16.29
N ILE A 49 5.53 1.12 -16.01
CA ILE A 49 6.52 1.89 -16.78
C ILE A 49 6.58 1.44 -18.23
N ARG A 50 6.46 0.14 -18.48
CA ARG A 50 6.45 -0.42 -19.84
C ARG A 50 5.12 -0.27 -20.56
N GLY A 51 4.09 0.25 -19.90
CA GLY A 51 2.75 0.36 -20.47
C GLY A 51 2.03 -0.99 -20.61
N GLU A 52 2.53 -2.05 -19.99
CA GLU A 52 1.92 -3.38 -19.98
C GLU A 52 0.67 -3.43 -19.09
N HIS A 53 0.57 -2.48 -18.17
CA HIS A 53 -0.54 -2.31 -17.26
C HIS A 53 -0.78 -0.84 -16.98
N SER A 54 -2.04 -0.45 -17.05
CA SER A 54 -2.53 0.85 -16.62
C SER A 54 -3.56 0.62 -15.50
N THR A 55 -3.26 1.11 -14.32
CA THR A 55 -4.27 1.14 -13.26
C THR A 55 -4.99 2.47 -13.35
N ASP A 56 -6.10 2.51 -14.09
CA ASP A 56 -7.03 3.64 -13.99
C ASP A 56 -7.70 3.60 -12.61
N ILE A 57 -7.21 4.44 -11.72
CA ILE A 57 -7.77 4.64 -10.37
C ILE A 57 -8.65 5.89 -10.29
N SER A 58 -8.93 6.56 -11.44
CA SER A 58 -9.71 7.79 -11.48
C SER A 58 -11.13 7.60 -10.95
N GLY A 59 -11.74 6.42 -11.20
CA GLY A 59 -13.07 6.06 -10.71
C GLY A 59 -13.07 5.53 -9.25
N VAL A 60 -11.93 5.42 -8.58
CA VAL A 60 -11.88 4.93 -7.19
C VAL A 60 -12.17 6.07 -6.24
N LEU A 61 -13.34 6.04 -5.62
CA LEU A 61 -13.82 7.09 -4.70
C LEU A 61 -12.79 7.48 -3.64
N ARG A 62 -12.05 6.53 -3.08
CA ARG A 62 -11.02 6.82 -2.07
C ARG A 62 -9.90 7.69 -2.63
N VAL A 63 -9.52 7.52 -3.89
CA VAL A 63 -8.50 8.31 -4.58
C VAL A 63 -9.03 9.72 -4.87
N SER A 64 -10.26 9.82 -5.33
CA SER A 64 -10.92 11.10 -5.56
C SER A 64 -11.02 11.92 -4.26
N ILE A 65 -11.49 11.29 -3.16
CA ILE A 65 -11.52 11.92 -1.83
C ILE A 65 -10.12 12.38 -1.42
N GLY A 66 -9.08 11.57 -1.62
CA GLY A 66 -7.71 11.92 -1.30
C GLY A 66 -7.26 13.20 -2.00
N ARG A 67 -7.49 13.30 -3.29
CA ARG A 67 -7.16 14.49 -4.10
C ARG A 67 -7.90 15.76 -3.66
N GLU A 68 -9.20 15.66 -3.42
CA GLU A 68 -10.00 16.79 -2.95
C GLU A 68 -9.52 17.29 -1.56
N LEU A 69 -9.03 16.39 -0.73
CA LEU A 69 -8.57 16.72 0.62
C LEU A 69 -7.10 17.19 0.66
N GLU A 70 -6.33 17.08 -0.42
CA GLU A 70 -4.96 17.63 -0.47
C GLU A 70 -4.94 19.15 -0.17
N ALA A 71 -5.87 19.91 -0.78
CA ALA A 71 -5.99 21.34 -0.55
C ALA A 71 -6.32 21.67 0.91
N LEU A 72 -7.20 20.87 1.54
CA LEU A 72 -7.52 21.00 2.96
C LEU A 72 -6.29 20.73 3.82
N GLY A 73 -5.52 19.68 3.55
CA GLY A 73 -4.30 19.35 4.29
C GLY A 73 -3.25 20.47 4.22
N LEU A 74 -3.08 21.09 3.06
CA LEU A 74 -2.17 22.24 2.91
C LEU A 74 -2.70 23.49 3.63
N SER A 75 -4.02 23.72 3.63
CA SER A 75 -4.65 24.80 4.41
C SER A 75 -4.47 24.61 5.92
N GLU A 76 -4.60 23.39 6.40
CA GLU A 76 -4.35 23.06 7.82
C GLU A 76 -2.87 23.25 8.18
N TYR A 77 -1.93 22.86 7.29
CA TYR A 77 -0.51 23.18 7.46
C TYR A 77 -0.26 24.68 7.56
N ALA A 78 -0.89 25.48 6.68
CA ALA A 78 -0.77 26.93 6.69
C ALA A 78 -1.32 27.53 7.99
N THR A 79 -2.42 27.00 8.50
CA THR A 79 -3.00 27.41 9.79
C THR A 79 -2.08 27.09 10.97
N GLU A 80 -1.47 25.89 10.97
CA GLU A 80 -0.55 25.46 12.03
C GLU A 80 0.75 26.25 12.05
N THR A 81 1.30 26.58 10.86
CA THR A 81 2.63 27.21 10.75
C THR A 81 2.61 28.72 10.54
N GLY A 82 1.46 29.27 10.13
CA GLY A 82 1.36 30.65 9.65
C GLY A 82 1.98 30.88 8.26
N ARG A 83 2.40 29.83 7.56
CA ARG A 83 3.07 29.90 6.25
C ARG A 83 2.32 29.05 5.22
N THR A 84 2.14 29.59 4.03
CA THR A 84 1.39 28.93 2.95
C THR A 84 2.33 28.18 2.02
N PRO A 85 2.23 26.84 1.94
CA PRO A 85 3.05 26.08 1.00
C PRO A 85 2.67 26.40 -0.46
N GLU A 86 3.67 26.56 -1.32
CA GLU A 86 3.45 26.67 -2.77
C GLU A 86 3.25 25.29 -3.42
N ARG A 87 2.44 25.23 -4.46
CA ARG A 87 2.35 24.05 -5.35
C ARG A 87 3.44 24.13 -6.40
N VAL A 88 4.39 23.22 -6.36
CA VAL A 88 5.59 23.25 -7.21
C VAL A 88 5.35 22.59 -8.57
N GLY A 89 4.35 21.71 -8.69
CA GLY A 89 4.13 20.90 -9.86
C GLY A 89 5.11 19.72 -9.95
N THR A 90 5.22 19.13 -11.15
CA THR A 90 6.12 18.00 -11.37
C THR A 90 7.54 18.47 -11.65
N ILE A 91 8.48 17.96 -10.89
CA ILE A 91 9.92 18.19 -11.01
C ILE A 91 10.53 16.92 -11.63
N SER A 92 11.32 17.06 -12.70
CA SER A 92 12.14 15.98 -13.24
C SER A 92 13.57 16.09 -12.76
N HIS A 93 14.24 14.95 -12.54
CA HIS A 93 15.66 14.93 -12.21
C HIS A 93 16.46 15.52 -13.38
N PRO A 94 17.41 16.46 -13.16
CA PRO A 94 18.11 17.17 -14.23
C PRO A 94 18.84 16.25 -15.22
N ASP A 95 19.51 15.21 -14.72
CA ASP A 95 20.30 14.29 -15.54
C ASP A 95 19.58 12.97 -15.87
N ARG A 96 18.41 12.71 -15.25
CA ARG A 96 17.64 11.46 -15.40
C ARG A 96 16.15 11.78 -15.54
N PRO A 97 15.71 12.22 -16.72
CA PRO A 97 14.34 12.73 -16.93
C PRO A 97 13.24 11.67 -16.71
N TYR A 98 13.62 10.39 -16.63
CA TYR A 98 12.73 9.30 -16.27
C TYR A 98 12.38 9.28 -14.76
N LEU A 99 13.08 10.05 -13.94
CA LEU A 99 12.79 10.21 -12.52
C LEU A 99 12.06 11.53 -12.27
N SER A 100 10.91 11.48 -11.63
CA SER A 100 10.11 12.67 -11.35
C SER A 100 9.50 12.66 -9.95
N ALA A 101 9.20 13.84 -9.45
CA ALA A 101 8.54 14.05 -8.18
C ALA A 101 7.48 15.14 -8.31
N THR A 102 6.36 14.96 -7.60
CA THR A 102 5.31 15.98 -7.50
C THR A 102 4.96 16.12 -6.03
N PRO A 103 5.60 17.04 -5.30
CA PRO A 103 5.22 17.38 -3.92
C PRO A 103 3.82 17.97 -3.90
N ASP A 104 3.04 17.69 -2.86
CA ASP A 104 1.74 18.35 -2.67
C ASP A 104 1.94 19.83 -2.30
N GLY A 105 3.01 20.15 -1.54
CA GLY A 105 3.38 21.50 -1.20
C GLY A 105 4.84 21.67 -0.80
N PHE A 106 5.36 22.89 -0.96
CA PHE A 106 6.68 23.29 -0.49
C PHE A 106 6.57 24.64 0.23
N ASP A 107 6.94 24.67 1.50
CA ASP A 107 7.06 25.87 2.31
C ASP A 107 8.49 26.40 2.21
N ALA A 108 8.70 27.44 1.38
CA ALA A 108 10.02 27.98 1.10
C ALA A 108 10.62 28.72 2.32
N GLU A 109 9.79 29.35 3.16
CA GLU A 109 10.26 30.03 4.37
C GLU A 109 10.65 29.06 5.49
N GLY A 110 9.89 27.96 5.60
CA GLY A 110 10.17 26.91 6.57
C GLY A 110 11.02 25.77 6.01
N GLU A 111 11.53 25.89 4.78
CA GLU A 111 12.37 24.90 4.11
C GLU A 111 11.80 23.47 4.22
N THR A 112 10.45 23.38 4.10
CA THR A 112 9.71 22.16 4.39
C THR A 112 8.98 21.64 3.16
N VAL A 113 9.26 20.40 2.76
CA VAL A 113 8.42 19.68 1.80
C VAL A 113 7.25 19.03 2.51
N THR A 114 6.05 19.18 1.95
CA THR A 114 4.81 18.71 2.55
C THR A 114 4.09 17.73 1.66
N GLU A 115 3.70 16.59 2.21
CA GLU A 115 2.87 15.55 1.60
C GLU A 115 1.60 15.39 2.43
N VAL A 116 0.45 15.31 1.79
CA VAL A 116 -0.85 15.14 2.44
C VAL A 116 -1.33 13.69 2.29
N LYS A 117 -1.73 13.08 3.37
CA LYS A 117 -2.30 11.74 3.38
C LYS A 117 -3.63 11.69 4.11
N CYS A 118 -4.59 10.96 3.53
CA CYS A 118 -5.90 10.73 4.15
C CYS A 118 -6.00 9.29 4.62
N THR A 119 -6.47 9.07 5.84
CA THR A 119 -6.66 7.74 6.40
C THR A 119 -7.91 7.66 7.29
N TRP A 120 -8.57 6.51 7.28
CA TRP A 120 -9.66 6.21 8.21
C TRP A 120 -9.15 5.66 9.55
N ALA A 121 -8.08 4.83 9.48
CA ALA A 121 -7.42 4.33 10.68
C ALA A 121 -6.18 5.20 10.94
N GLY A 122 -5.92 5.78 11.99
CA GLY A 122 -4.67 6.52 12.25
C GLY A 122 -3.46 5.60 12.22
N TRP A 123 -2.32 6.16 11.96
CA TRP A 123 -1.03 5.53 12.15
C TRP A 123 -0.38 6.09 13.40
N PRO A 124 0.28 5.26 14.23
CA PRO A 124 1.15 5.80 15.27
C PRO A 124 2.31 6.60 14.66
N GLU A 125 2.79 6.15 13.48
CA GLU A 125 3.81 6.74 12.65
C GLU A 125 3.49 6.44 11.19
N PRO A 126 3.64 7.38 10.23
CA PRO A 126 3.48 7.11 8.82
C PRO A 126 4.39 5.98 8.35
N PRO A 127 3.87 5.07 7.49
CA PRO A 127 4.64 3.97 6.94
C PRO A 127 5.92 4.40 6.21
N ALA A 128 6.94 3.55 6.22
CA ALA A 128 8.26 3.82 5.63
C ALA A 128 8.20 4.23 4.15
N TYR A 129 7.27 3.64 3.37
CA TYR A 129 7.13 3.98 1.95
C TYR A 129 6.61 5.41 1.70
N TYR A 130 5.88 6.03 2.61
CA TYR A 130 5.53 7.45 2.53
C TYR A 130 6.72 8.34 2.86
N TRP A 131 7.55 7.94 3.82
CA TRP A 131 8.78 8.67 4.10
C TRP A 131 9.75 8.60 2.93
N ALA A 132 9.89 7.45 2.25
CA ALA A 132 10.67 7.33 1.02
C ALA A 132 10.14 8.24 -0.10
N GLN A 133 8.82 8.33 -0.25
CA GLN A 133 8.17 9.24 -1.20
C GLN A 133 8.57 10.69 -0.92
N VAL A 134 8.45 11.15 0.32
CA VAL A 134 8.72 12.55 0.70
C VAL A 134 10.22 12.87 0.63
N ARG A 135 11.10 11.92 1.01
CA ARG A 135 12.56 12.08 0.82
C ARG A 135 12.92 12.29 -0.64
N TRP A 136 12.32 11.51 -1.53
CA TRP A 136 12.55 11.67 -2.96
C TRP A 136 12.08 13.04 -3.46
N GLN A 137 10.92 13.52 -3.01
CA GLN A 137 10.41 14.86 -3.32
C GLN A 137 11.36 15.96 -2.83
N ALA A 138 11.87 15.81 -1.61
CA ALA A 138 12.85 16.73 -1.04
C ALA A 138 14.15 16.76 -1.84
N LEU A 139 14.68 15.58 -2.21
CA LEU A 139 15.89 15.50 -3.04
C LEU A 139 15.68 16.15 -4.41
N ALA A 140 14.53 15.95 -5.05
CA ALA A 140 14.21 16.56 -6.33
C ALA A 140 14.18 18.10 -6.23
N LEU A 141 13.63 18.66 -5.14
CA LEU A 141 13.67 20.09 -4.85
C LEU A 141 15.12 20.59 -4.69
N VAL A 142 15.93 19.89 -3.91
CA VAL A 142 17.36 20.25 -3.69
C VAL A 142 18.14 20.21 -5.00
N LEU A 143 17.92 19.22 -5.85
CA LEU A 143 18.57 19.10 -7.16
C LEU A 143 18.18 20.22 -8.14
N THR A 144 17.07 20.90 -7.89
CA THR A 144 16.63 22.10 -8.64
C THR A 144 16.99 23.41 -7.96
N GLY A 145 17.85 23.38 -6.93
CA GLY A 145 18.41 24.58 -6.29
C GLY A 145 17.57 25.13 -5.12
N ARG A 146 16.61 24.35 -4.59
CA ARG A 146 15.87 24.73 -3.40
C ARG A 146 16.54 24.21 -2.13
N THR A 147 16.39 24.90 -1.02
CA THR A 147 16.82 24.39 0.29
C THR A 147 15.67 23.63 0.94
N VAL A 148 15.96 22.44 1.47
CA VAL A 148 15.01 21.63 2.23
C VAL A 148 15.70 21.14 3.50
N GLU A 149 15.10 21.46 4.66
CA GLU A 149 15.57 21.05 5.98
C GLU A 149 14.62 20.03 6.62
N THR A 150 13.32 20.11 6.28
CA THR A 150 12.27 19.33 6.95
C THR A 150 11.38 18.60 5.97
N LEU A 151 11.07 17.34 6.31
CA LEU A 151 10.03 16.53 5.70
C LEU A 151 8.78 16.62 6.58
N CYS A 152 7.62 16.88 5.99
CA CYS A 152 6.34 16.91 6.70
C CYS A 152 5.30 16.03 6.00
N ILE A 153 4.71 15.10 6.74
CA ILE A 153 3.51 14.37 6.29
C ILE A 153 2.33 14.87 7.11
N VAL A 154 1.39 15.53 6.43
CA VAL A 154 0.12 15.98 7.01
C VAL A 154 -0.90 14.86 6.84
N VAL A 155 -1.38 14.31 7.95
CA VAL A 155 -2.32 13.20 7.94
C VAL A 155 -3.71 13.69 8.33
N LEU A 156 -4.64 13.67 7.37
CA LEU A 156 -6.05 13.89 7.62
C LEU A 156 -6.68 12.57 8.07
N ARG A 157 -6.92 12.45 9.36
CA ARG A 157 -7.55 11.28 9.95
C ARG A 157 -9.07 11.44 9.98
N LEU A 158 -9.74 10.71 9.10
CA LEU A 158 -11.20 10.85 8.88
C LEU A 158 -12.03 9.91 9.76
N GLY A 159 -11.43 8.84 10.29
CA GLY A 159 -12.13 7.85 11.12
C GLY A 159 -12.24 8.27 12.58
N GLY A 160 -13.30 7.79 13.24
CA GLY A 160 -13.59 8.09 14.65
C GLY A 160 -14.66 9.17 14.82
N TRP A 161 -14.92 9.55 16.07
CA TRP A 161 -15.96 10.55 16.42
C TRP A 161 -15.57 11.99 16.04
N SER A 162 -14.27 12.24 15.89
CA SER A 162 -13.75 13.57 15.54
C SER A 162 -12.63 13.40 14.52
N PRO A 163 -12.83 13.82 13.27
CA PRO A 163 -11.75 14.00 12.32
C PRO A 163 -10.67 14.90 12.91
N ARG A 164 -9.40 14.65 12.62
CA ARG A 164 -8.30 15.45 13.12
C ARG A 164 -7.13 15.45 12.14
N VAL A 165 -6.28 16.47 12.28
CA VAL A 165 -5.04 16.58 11.53
C VAL A 165 -3.88 16.17 12.44
N GLU A 166 -2.97 15.39 11.92
CA GLU A 166 -1.74 14.98 12.59
C GLU A 166 -0.55 15.42 11.72
N TYR A 167 0.48 16.03 12.33
CA TYR A 167 1.66 16.51 11.63
C TYR A 167 2.86 15.67 12.04
N HIS A 168 3.40 14.90 11.08
CA HIS A 168 4.60 14.11 11.30
C HIS A 168 5.77 14.78 10.61
N ARG A 169 6.77 15.21 11.38
CA ARG A 169 7.93 15.94 10.88
C ARG A 169 9.21 15.16 11.16
N ARG A 170 10.12 15.17 10.18
CA ARG A 170 11.47 14.63 10.31
C ARG A 170 12.47 15.57 9.67
N PRO A 171 13.72 15.66 10.15
CA PRO A 171 14.76 16.34 9.42
C PRO A 171 14.99 15.65 8.07
N PHE A 172 15.33 16.42 7.05
CA PHE A 172 15.76 15.88 5.77
C PHE A 172 17.19 15.37 5.86
N ASP A 173 17.38 14.09 5.68
CA ASP A 173 18.70 13.47 5.55
C ASP A 173 19.03 13.28 4.06
N ARG A 174 19.91 14.13 3.56
CA ARG A 174 20.34 14.11 2.17
C ARG A 174 21.07 12.81 1.82
N ALA A 175 21.90 12.29 2.74
CA ALA A 175 22.65 11.04 2.48
C ALA A 175 21.70 9.84 2.36
N GLU A 176 20.66 9.76 3.19
CA GLU A 176 19.62 8.73 3.07
C GLU A 176 18.87 8.85 1.73
N ALA A 177 18.52 10.06 1.32
CA ALA A 177 17.83 10.31 0.05
C ALA A 177 18.69 9.96 -1.18
N GLU A 178 20.00 10.26 -1.14
CA GLU A 178 20.95 9.89 -2.18
C GLU A 178 21.18 8.37 -2.24
N ALA A 179 21.16 7.66 -1.12
CA ALA A 179 21.19 6.20 -1.08
C ALA A 179 19.94 5.58 -1.70
N ASP A 180 18.75 6.13 -1.41
CA ASP A 180 17.50 5.75 -2.08
C ASP A 180 17.60 5.96 -3.59
N LEU A 181 18.11 7.13 -4.03
CA LEU A 181 18.31 7.43 -5.46
C LEU A 181 19.26 6.42 -6.12
N ALA A 182 20.38 6.08 -5.48
CA ALA A 182 21.31 5.09 -6.02
C ALA A 182 20.63 3.72 -6.22
N SER A 183 19.81 3.30 -5.26
CA SER A 183 19.02 2.07 -5.34
C SER A 183 18.01 2.11 -6.49
N ILE A 184 17.31 3.23 -6.67
CA ILE A 184 16.34 3.43 -7.75
C ILE A 184 17.03 3.40 -9.12
N VAL A 185 18.17 4.05 -9.25
CA VAL A 185 18.97 4.07 -10.49
C VAL A 185 19.47 2.66 -10.84
N THR A 186 19.97 1.92 -9.86
CA THR A 186 20.37 0.52 -10.04
C THR A 186 19.17 -0.33 -10.48
N TRP A 187 18.03 -0.18 -9.81
CA TRP A 187 16.82 -0.91 -10.19
C TRP A 187 16.37 -0.59 -11.63
N TRP A 188 16.48 0.67 -12.04
CA TRP A 188 16.18 1.08 -13.42
C TRP A 188 17.10 0.40 -14.42
N ALA A 189 18.41 0.44 -14.19
CA ALA A 189 19.40 -0.19 -15.04
C ALA A 189 19.19 -1.72 -15.12
N ASP A 190 18.95 -2.37 -13.98
CA ASP A 190 18.81 -3.82 -13.92
C ASP A 190 17.51 -4.35 -14.55
N HIS A 191 16.46 -3.53 -14.59
CA HIS A 191 15.15 -4.01 -15.00
C HIS A 191 14.59 -3.32 -16.25
N ILE A 192 14.68 -1.99 -16.33
CA ILE A 192 14.07 -1.26 -17.46
C ILE A 192 15.02 -1.27 -18.66
N GLU A 193 16.30 -0.96 -18.47
CA GLU A 193 17.27 -0.92 -19.56
C GLU A 193 17.59 -2.33 -20.11
N THR A 194 17.60 -3.33 -19.24
CA THR A 194 17.83 -4.73 -19.65
C THR A 194 16.57 -5.46 -20.08
N GLU A 195 15.40 -4.83 -19.95
CA GLU A 195 14.08 -5.45 -20.16
C GLU A 195 13.85 -6.72 -19.31
N THR A 196 14.51 -6.81 -18.18
CA THR A 196 14.46 -7.98 -17.29
C THR A 196 13.46 -7.70 -16.14
N PRO A 197 12.29 -8.36 -16.09
CA PRO A 197 11.33 -8.13 -15.02
C PRO A 197 11.93 -8.42 -13.63
N PRO A 198 11.61 -7.61 -12.61
CA PRO A 198 11.97 -7.90 -11.24
C PRO A 198 11.46 -9.28 -10.80
N ARG A 199 12.15 -9.90 -9.83
CA ARG A 199 11.67 -11.12 -9.18
C ARG A 199 10.34 -10.85 -8.48
N ALA A 200 9.48 -11.88 -8.46
CA ALA A 200 8.23 -11.80 -7.72
C ALA A 200 8.50 -11.63 -6.22
N ALA A 201 7.87 -10.63 -5.63
CA ALA A 201 7.85 -10.41 -4.19
C ALA A 201 6.50 -10.83 -3.60
N ALA A 202 6.35 -10.81 -2.27
CA ALA A 202 5.08 -11.15 -1.61
C ALA A 202 3.93 -10.26 -2.10
N GLU A 203 4.21 -8.98 -2.33
CA GLU A 203 3.27 -7.98 -2.82
C GLU A 203 2.78 -8.30 -4.23
N SER A 204 3.59 -9.00 -5.05
CA SER A 204 3.24 -9.38 -6.43
C SER A 204 2.06 -10.34 -6.51
N LEU A 205 1.78 -11.08 -5.43
CA LEU A 205 0.55 -11.89 -5.32
C LEU A 205 -0.68 -11.02 -5.00
N ALA A 206 -0.51 -9.98 -4.20
CA ALA A 206 -1.59 -9.12 -3.73
C ALA A 206 -1.97 -8.03 -4.75
N ASP A 207 -1.00 -7.46 -5.45
CA ASP A 207 -1.20 -6.39 -6.45
C ASP A 207 -1.57 -6.92 -7.85
N GLY A 208 -1.57 -8.24 -8.02
CA GLY A 208 -1.94 -8.91 -9.27
C GLY A 208 -0.86 -8.88 -10.37
N SER A 209 0.32 -8.31 -10.12
CA SER A 209 1.40 -8.22 -11.12
C SER A 209 1.90 -9.60 -11.57
N LEU A 210 1.94 -10.56 -10.65
CA LEU A 210 2.34 -11.92 -10.96
C LEU A 210 1.30 -12.63 -11.87
N ALA A 211 0.01 -12.40 -11.61
CA ALA A 211 -1.06 -12.95 -12.45
C ALA A 211 -1.02 -12.33 -13.86
N ARG A 212 -0.77 -11.02 -13.98
CA ARG A 212 -0.59 -10.35 -15.28
C ARG A 212 0.61 -10.88 -16.04
N LYS A 213 1.74 -11.10 -15.35
CA LYS A 213 2.97 -11.63 -15.97
C LYS A 213 2.77 -13.00 -16.63
N HIS A 214 1.98 -13.87 -16.00
CA HIS A 214 1.83 -15.27 -16.46
C HIS A 214 0.50 -15.56 -17.15
N GLY A 215 -0.44 -14.61 -17.17
CA GLY A 215 -1.76 -14.76 -17.78
C GLY A 215 -2.57 -15.89 -17.14
N GLU A 216 -3.51 -16.43 -17.91
CA GLU A 216 -4.24 -17.66 -17.58
C GLU A 216 -3.29 -18.85 -17.78
N GLY A 217 -2.98 -19.59 -16.72
CA GLY A 217 -2.07 -20.71 -16.81
C GLY A 217 -2.72 -21.92 -17.50
N ASP A 218 -1.89 -22.84 -17.94
CA ASP A 218 -2.31 -24.12 -18.50
C ASP A 218 -2.88 -24.99 -17.36
N GLU A 219 -4.20 -25.10 -17.29
CA GLU A 219 -4.88 -25.89 -16.27
C GLU A 219 -4.59 -27.39 -16.47
N GLY A 220 -4.00 -27.99 -15.47
CA GLY A 220 -3.73 -29.43 -15.43
C GLY A 220 -2.29 -29.84 -15.69
N LYS A 221 -1.40 -28.93 -16.10
CA LYS A 221 0.03 -29.21 -16.24
C LYS A 221 0.79 -28.99 -14.95
N VAL A 222 1.45 -30.02 -14.45
CA VAL A 222 2.38 -29.94 -13.31
C VAL A 222 3.81 -30.03 -13.85
N LEU A 223 4.63 -29.05 -13.54
CA LEU A 223 6.03 -29.05 -13.90
C LEU A 223 6.85 -29.81 -12.86
N GLU A 224 7.78 -30.63 -13.31
CA GLU A 224 8.83 -31.15 -12.44
C GLU A 224 9.77 -30.00 -12.04
N ALA A 225 10.07 -29.93 -10.75
CA ALA A 225 10.95 -28.89 -10.22
C ALA A 225 12.40 -29.17 -10.62
N ASP A 226 13.07 -28.16 -11.17
CA ASP A 226 14.53 -28.12 -11.21
C ASP A 226 15.13 -27.85 -9.83
N ALA A 227 16.44 -27.71 -9.72
CA ALA A 227 17.11 -27.48 -8.44
C ALA A 227 16.62 -26.21 -7.73
N GLU A 228 16.46 -25.08 -8.47
CA GLU A 228 15.95 -23.84 -7.91
C GLU A 228 14.48 -23.98 -7.45
N GLY A 229 13.66 -24.66 -8.24
CA GLY A 229 12.28 -24.96 -7.89
C GLY A 229 12.16 -25.83 -6.65
N ALA A 230 13.04 -26.83 -6.50
CA ALA A 230 13.10 -27.69 -5.32
C ALA A 230 13.46 -26.90 -4.06
N ASP A 231 14.47 -26.00 -4.12
CA ASP A 231 14.87 -25.12 -3.02
C ASP A 231 13.73 -24.16 -2.61
N LEU A 232 12.99 -23.61 -3.58
CA LEU A 232 11.83 -22.77 -3.31
C LEU A 232 10.72 -23.54 -2.59
N LEU A 233 10.43 -24.77 -3.00
CA LEU A 233 9.44 -25.62 -2.36
C LEU A 233 9.84 -25.99 -0.93
N GLU A 234 11.12 -26.33 -0.70
CA GLU A 234 11.65 -26.62 0.64
C GLU A 234 11.57 -25.37 1.54
N SER A 235 12.02 -24.21 1.04
CA SER A 235 11.93 -22.94 1.75
C SER A 235 10.49 -22.63 2.14
N TYR A 236 9.54 -22.75 1.22
CA TYR A 236 8.13 -22.57 1.50
C TYR A 236 7.62 -23.49 2.60
N GLN A 237 8.01 -24.76 2.56
CA GLN A 237 7.63 -25.75 3.59
C GLN A 237 8.16 -25.36 4.98
N VAL A 238 9.41 -24.93 5.04
CA VAL A 238 10.04 -24.47 6.32
C VAL A 238 9.30 -23.27 6.91
N TRP A 239 9.02 -22.25 6.08
CA TRP A 239 8.29 -21.06 6.55
C TRP A 239 6.86 -21.36 6.95
N ARG A 240 6.19 -22.27 6.27
CA ARG A 240 4.86 -22.74 6.62
C ARG A 240 4.85 -23.40 8.00
N LEU A 241 5.79 -24.32 8.27
CA LEU A 241 5.90 -24.97 9.57
C LEU A 241 6.20 -23.96 10.69
N ARG A 242 7.09 -22.99 10.44
CA ARG A 242 7.37 -21.91 11.40
C ARG A 242 6.12 -21.08 11.72
N LYS A 243 5.33 -20.75 10.69
CA LYS A 243 4.06 -20.02 10.87
C LYS A 243 3.06 -20.84 11.70
N GLU A 244 2.90 -22.13 11.40
CA GLU A 244 2.02 -23.03 12.16
C GLU A 244 2.45 -23.10 13.63
N PHE A 245 3.74 -23.25 13.89
CA PHE A 245 4.29 -23.24 15.24
C PHE A 245 4.04 -21.91 15.96
N ALA A 246 4.35 -20.78 15.32
CA ALA A 246 4.12 -19.45 15.89
C ALA A 246 2.63 -19.20 16.20
N THR A 247 1.75 -19.60 15.29
CA THR A 247 0.29 -19.50 15.45
C THR A 247 -0.19 -20.34 16.65
N ARG A 248 0.38 -21.53 16.82
CA ARG A 248 0.06 -22.39 17.97
C ARG A 248 0.52 -21.76 19.29
N GLN A 249 1.72 -21.19 19.34
CA GLN A 249 2.26 -20.50 20.51
C GLN A 249 1.41 -19.27 20.89
N GLU A 250 1.04 -18.46 19.87
CA GLU A 250 0.14 -17.32 20.08
C GLU A 250 -1.22 -17.77 20.63
N THR A 251 -1.81 -18.82 20.07
CA THR A 251 -3.11 -19.37 20.48
C THR A 251 -3.06 -19.89 21.90
N GLU A 252 -1.98 -20.58 22.28
CA GLU A 252 -1.76 -21.09 23.63
C GLU A 252 -1.60 -19.95 24.63
N ALA A 253 -0.79 -18.93 24.31
CA ALA A 253 -0.66 -17.73 25.13
C ALA A 253 -2.01 -17.02 25.31
N LYS A 254 -2.78 -16.90 24.25
CA LYS A 254 -4.13 -16.32 24.28
C LYS A 254 -5.08 -17.12 25.17
N ALA A 255 -5.05 -18.45 25.08
CA ALA A 255 -5.86 -19.32 25.95
C ALA A 255 -5.51 -19.13 27.43
N ARG A 256 -4.23 -19.06 27.77
CA ARG A 256 -3.74 -18.80 29.14
C ARG A 256 -4.16 -17.40 29.63
N ILE A 257 -4.14 -16.38 28.77
CA ILE A 257 -4.64 -15.04 29.09
C ILE A 257 -6.14 -15.09 29.37
N CYS A 258 -6.94 -15.76 28.53
CA CYS A 258 -8.38 -15.91 28.73
C CYS A 258 -8.68 -16.65 30.05
N ASP A 259 -7.96 -17.73 30.34
CA ASP A 259 -8.09 -18.46 31.60
C ASP A 259 -7.78 -17.56 32.81
N ARG A 260 -6.71 -16.76 32.75
CA ARG A 260 -6.35 -15.80 33.80
C ARG A 260 -7.38 -14.68 33.98
N ILE A 261 -8.04 -14.23 32.90
CA ILE A 261 -9.15 -13.25 32.97
C ILE A 261 -10.34 -13.85 33.72
N GLY A 262 -10.65 -15.13 33.47
CA GLY A 262 -11.74 -15.85 34.13
C GLY A 262 -13.13 -15.24 33.87
N SER A 263 -14.11 -15.74 34.58
CA SER A 263 -15.54 -15.34 34.41
C SER A 263 -15.90 -14.01 35.08
N LYS A 264 -15.09 -13.54 36.04
CA LYS A 264 -15.40 -12.34 36.86
C LYS A 264 -14.78 -11.04 36.32
N SER A 265 -13.94 -11.11 35.27
CA SER A 265 -13.22 -9.96 34.73
C SER A 265 -13.48 -9.80 33.23
N LYS A 266 -13.36 -8.58 32.72
CA LYS A 266 -13.46 -8.29 31.27
C LYS A 266 -12.12 -8.29 30.55
N GLY A 267 -11.02 -8.29 31.27
CA GLY A 267 -9.70 -8.20 30.67
C GLY A 267 -8.56 -8.23 31.68
N LEU A 268 -7.35 -8.30 31.13
CA LEU A 268 -6.08 -8.27 31.82
C LEU A 268 -5.25 -7.11 31.26
N LYS A 269 -4.61 -6.31 32.11
CA LYS A 269 -3.75 -5.20 31.71
C LYS A 269 -2.41 -5.31 32.41
N ALA A 270 -1.34 -5.02 31.66
CA ALA A 270 0.00 -4.85 32.20
C ALA A 270 0.57 -3.50 31.69
N GLU A 271 1.18 -2.75 32.60
CA GLU A 271 1.80 -1.47 32.29
C GLU A 271 2.99 -1.68 31.35
N GLY A 272 3.15 -0.81 30.36
CA GLY A 272 4.21 -0.90 29.36
C GLY A 272 4.06 -2.03 28.32
N ILE A 273 3.10 -2.97 28.50
CA ILE A 273 2.90 -4.12 27.62
C ILE A 273 1.60 -4.01 26.82
N GLY A 274 0.49 -3.75 27.53
CA GLY A 274 -0.80 -3.62 26.86
C GLY A 274 -1.98 -4.16 27.66
N LYS A 275 -3.11 -4.37 26.96
CA LYS A 275 -4.38 -4.82 27.53
C LYS A 275 -5.02 -5.89 26.66
N ALA A 276 -5.37 -7.02 27.25
CA ALA A 276 -6.21 -8.05 26.64
C ALA A 276 -7.64 -7.94 27.15
N LEU A 277 -8.61 -8.05 26.26
CA LEU A 277 -10.05 -8.07 26.58
C LEU A 277 -10.67 -9.39 26.12
N TRP A 278 -11.44 -10.01 27.00
CA TRP A 278 -12.21 -11.21 26.71
C TRP A 278 -13.62 -11.03 27.27
N SER A 279 -14.52 -10.57 26.41
CA SER A 279 -15.89 -10.25 26.78
C SER A 279 -16.90 -11.05 25.94
N ARG A 280 -18.08 -11.27 26.52
CA ARG A 280 -19.20 -11.91 25.83
C ARG A 280 -19.63 -11.04 24.64
N ARG A 281 -19.65 -11.59 23.43
CA ARG A 281 -20.20 -10.92 22.24
C ARG A 281 -21.70 -11.21 22.16
N LYS A 282 -22.47 -10.21 21.71
CA LYS A 282 -23.86 -10.46 21.29
C LYS A 282 -23.83 -11.41 20.09
N GLY A 283 -24.73 -12.37 20.05
CA GLY A 283 -24.90 -13.25 18.88
C GLY A 283 -25.15 -12.41 17.62
N ALA A 284 -24.55 -12.80 16.50
CA ALA A 284 -24.83 -12.18 15.21
C ALA A 284 -26.16 -12.73 14.69
N VAL A 285 -27.07 -11.83 14.32
CA VAL A 285 -28.26 -12.17 13.55
C VAL A 285 -27.83 -12.21 12.08
N LYS A 286 -27.93 -13.38 11.47
CA LYS A 286 -27.74 -13.53 10.01
C LYS A 286 -29.11 -13.70 9.37
N THR A 287 -29.42 -12.87 8.40
CA THR A 287 -30.62 -13.03 7.55
C THR A 287 -30.21 -13.82 6.31
N ASP A 288 -30.90 -14.91 6.08
CA ASP A 288 -30.78 -15.65 4.81
C ASP A 288 -31.63 -14.93 3.75
N TRP A 289 -31.00 -14.02 3.02
CA TRP A 289 -31.66 -13.20 2.01
C TRP A 289 -32.22 -14.03 0.85
N LYS A 290 -31.62 -15.20 0.54
CA LYS A 290 -32.14 -16.09 -0.48
C LYS A 290 -33.47 -16.71 -0.04
N ALA A 291 -33.52 -17.25 1.17
CA ALA A 291 -34.76 -17.79 1.74
C ALA A 291 -35.83 -16.72 1.91
N VAL A 292 -35.46 -15.49 2.25
CA VAL A 292 -36.41 -14.34 2.32
C VAL A 292 -36.95 -14.02 0.92
N ALA A 293 -36.14 -13.97 -0.10
CA ALA A 293 -36.57 -13.70 -1.48
C ALA A 293 -37.50 -14.81 -2.01
N GLU A 294 -37.15 -16.07 -1.80
CA GLU A 294 -37.98 -17.22 -2.17
C GLU A 294 -39.33 -17.18 -1.44
N THR A 295 -39.33 -16.88 -0.16
CA THR A 295 -40.59 -16.74 0.64
C THR A 295 -41.43 -15.56 0.18
N ALA A 296 -40.82 -14.50 -0.31
CA ALA A 296 -41.46 -13.33 -0.89
C ALA A 296 -41.97 -13.56 -2.33
N GLY A 297 -41.78 -14.74 -2.88
CA GLY A 297 -42.24 -15.11 -4.23
C GLY A 297 -41.30 -14.68 -5.37
N ALA A 298 -40.07 -14.34 -5.07
CA ALA A 298 -39.07 -14.06 -6.12
C ALA A 298 -38.74 -15.33 -6.91
N THR A 299 -38.73 -15.21 -8.23
CA THR A 299 -38.35 -16.31 -9.12
C THR A 299 -36.83 -16.48 -9.15
N GLU A 300 -36.38 -17.67 -9.55
CA GLU A 300 -34.96 -17.98 -9.70
C GLU A 300 -34.27 -17.01 -10.69
N GLU A 301 -34.97 -16.65 -11.76
CA GLU A 301 -34.52 -15.66 -12.76
C GLU A 301 -34.33 -14.24 -12.15
N GLN A 302 -35.20 -13.81 -11.24
CA GLN A 302 -35.05 -12.54 -10.53
C GLN A 302 -33.89 -12.57 -9.55
N ILE A 303 -33.66 -13.69 -8.87
CA ILE A 303 -32.49 -13.86 -7.98
C ILE A 303 -31.20 -13.82 -8.79
N GLU A 304 -31.15 -14.48 -9.96
CA GLU A 304 -29.99 -14.52 -10.86
C GLU A 304 -29.64 -13.13 -11.40
N GLN A 305 -30.63 -12.31 -11.81
CA GLN A 305 -30.42 -10.93 -12.27
C GLN A 305 -29.74 -10.03 -11.22
N HIS A 306 -29.91 -10.34 -9.94
CA HIS A 306 -29.29 -9.61 -8.82
C HIS A 306 -28.06 -10.31 -8.25
N THR A 307 -27.66 -11.44 -8.80
CA THR A 307 -26.48 -12.19 -8.40
C THR A 307 -25.27 -11.72 -9.23
N ARG A 308 -24.23 -11.24 -8.55
CA ARG A 308 -22.97 -10.89 -9.20
C ARG A 308 -21.97 -12.03 -9.02
N VAL A 309 -21.53 -12.61 -10.11
CA VAL A 309 -20.42 -13.56 -10.13
C VAL A 309 -19.12 -12.77 -10.19
N THR A 310 -18.27 -12.91 -9.19
CA THR A 310 -16.90 -12.38 -9.24
C THR A 310 -16.04 -13.35 -10.03
N ALA A 311 -15.21 -12.84 -10.94
CA ALA A 311 -14.28 -13.66 -11.67
C ALA A 311 -13.38 -14.45 -10.72
N GLY A 312 -13.24 -15.74 -10.97
CA GLY A 312 -12.34 -16.61 -10.21
C GLY A 312 -10.89 -16.18 -10.42
N GLY A 313 -10.08 -16.24 -9.36
CA GLY A 313 -8.65 -16.02 -9.42
C GLY A 313 -7.87 -17.32 -9.22
N ARG A 314 -6.57 -17.29 -9.57
CA ARG A 314 -5.65 -18.40 -9.27
C ARG A 314 -5.46 -18.53 -7.77
N SER A 315 -5.54 -19.74 -7.22
CA SER A 315 -5.26 -20.02 -5.82
C SER A 315 -4.02 -20.89 -5.68
N PHE A 316 -3.10 -20.50 -4.80
CA PHE A 316 -1.96 -21.35 -4.43
C PHE A 316 -2.41 -22.41 -3.43
N ARG A 317 -2.13 -23.70 -3.73
CA ARG A 317 -2.39 -24.81 -2.83
C ARG A 317 -1.10 -25.61 -2.62
N TRP A 318 -0.75 -25.84 -1.37
CA TRP A 318 0.35 -26.70 -0.99
C TRP A 318 -0.16 -28.07 -0.57
N THR A 319 0.52 -29.12 -1.02
CA THR A 319 0.30 -30.50 -0.56
C THR A 319 1.64 -31.11 -0.19
N ALA A 320 1.83 -31.43 1.08
CA ALA A 320 3.06 -32.08 1.55
C ALA A 320 3.17 -33.50 1.01
N ALA A 321 4.39 -33.93 0.68
CA ALA A 321 4.69 -35.32 0.36
C ALA A 321 4.35 -36.22 1.56
N LYS A 322 3.77 -37.39 1.28
CA LYS A 322 3.57 -38.41 2.30
C LYS A 322 4.94 -38.94 2.74
N PRO A 323 5.21 -39.14 4.04
CA PRO A 323 6.43 -39.81 4.47
C PRO A 323 6.50 -41.17 3.82
N LYS A 324 7.66 -41.53 3.24
CA LYS A 324 7.90 -42.91 2.81
C LYS A 324 7.69 -43.80 4.02
N GLN A 325 6.73 -44.71 3.94
CA GLN A 325 6.67 -45.83 4.88
C GLN A 325 7.93 -46.63 4.65
N GLU A 326 8.84 -46.69 5.63
CA GLU A 326 9.87 -47.71 5.65
C GLU A 326 9.14 -49.04 5.74
N GLU A 327 9.25 -49.83 4.70
CA GLU A 327 8.80 -51.21 4.74
C GLU A 327 9.66 -51.96 5.79
N PRO A 328 9.06 -52.79 6.63
CA PRO A 328 9.74 -53.49 7.70
C PRO A 328 10.81 -54.49 7.22
#